data_8ccd1e33be9cac09bc0f20807daeb308
#
_entry.id   8ccd1e33be9cac09bc0f20807daeb308
#
_cell.length_a   1.000
_cell.length_b   1.000
_cell.length_c   1.000
_cell.angle_alpha   90.00
_cell.angle_beta   90.00
_cell.angle_gamma   90.00
#
_symmetry.space_group_name_H-M   'P 1'
#
loop_
_entity.id
_entity.type
_entity.pdbx_description
1 polymer ?
#
loop_
_entity_poly.entity_id
_entity_poly.type
_entity_poly.pdbx_seq_one_letter_code
_entity_poly.pdbx_strand_id
1 'polypeptide(L)'
;MKHFLNFIGGDFVATGKTFENRAPVDNRVLGLVHEAGQREVDAAVAAAHRALKGDWGRMSVVKRAELLHAVADEINRRFDEFLQAEMADTGKPHSLASHIDIPRGAANFKVFADIVKNAPTESFQMTTPVP
;
A
#
# COMPACT_ATOMS: atom_id res chain seq x y z
N MET A 1 -3.00 -20.97 -14.20
CA MET A 1 -3.37 -20.61 -12.82
C MET A 1 -2.68 -19.29 -12.46
N LYS A 2 -3.36 -18.38 -11.78
CA LYS A 2 -2.79 -17.08 -11.37
C LYS A 2 -1.81 -17.28 -10.21
N HIS A 3 -0.68 -16.56 -10.23
CA HIS A 3 0.29 -16.55 -9.14
C HIS A 3 0.33 -15.17 -8.50
N PHE A 4 0.23 -15.12 -7.18
CA PHE A 4 0.36 -13.91 -6.38
C PHE A 4 1.77 -13.91 -5.78
N LEU A 5 2.65 -13.11 -6.37
CA LEU A 5 4.05 -12.99 -6.00
C LEU A 5 4.26 -11.96 -4.90
N ASN A 6 5.36 -12.08 -4.16
CA ASN A 6 5.81 -11.04 -3.25
C ASN A 6 6.36 -9.85 -4.04
N PHE A 7 6.06 -8.62 -3.63
CA PHE A 7 6.64 -7.42 -4.24
C PHE A 7 7.70 -6.85 -3.31
N ILE A 8 8.98 -6.92 -3.73
CA ILE A 8 10.12 -6.56 -2.89
C ILE A 8 11.11 -5.74 -3.70
N GLY A 9 11.40 -4.53 -3.23
CA GLY A 9 12.42 -3.68 -3.84
C GLY A 9 12.14 -3.21 -5.27
N GLY A 10 10.88 -3.28 -5.72
CA GLY A 10 10.47 -2.93 -7.07
C GLY A 10 10.20 -4.14 -7.98
N ASP A 11 10.50 -5.36 -7.51
CA ASP A 11 10.37 -6.58 -8.30
C ASP A 11 9.34 -7.55 -7.73
N PHE A 12 8.74 -8.36 -8.61
CA PHE A 12 7.89 -9.48 -8.23
C PHE A 12 8.74 -10.74 -8.01
N VAL A 13 8.74 -11.25 -6.77
CA VAL A 13 9.58 -12.36 -6.33
C VAL A 13 8.76 -13.61 -6.07
N ALA A 14 9.10 -14.69 -6.77
CA ALA A 14 8.54 -16.01 -6.52
C ALA A 14 9.31 -16.71 -5.38
N THR A 15 8.60 -17.55 -4.62
CA THR A 15 9.20 -18.44 -3.60
C THR A 15 8.91 -19.89 -3.91
N GLY A 16 9.66 -20.80 -3.30
CA GLY A 16 9.48 -22.23 -3.50
C GLY A 16 8.25 -22.83 -2.79
N LYS A 17 7.63 -22.08 -1.86
CA LYS A 17 6.47 -22.53 -1.10
C LYS A 17 5.25 -21.69 -1.47
N THR A 18 4.14 -22.37 -1.76
CA THR A 18 2.89 -21.71 -2.13
C THR A 18 1.71 -22.34 -1.40
N PHE A 19 0.63 -21.58 -1.26
CA PHE A 19 -0.68 -22.07 -0.83
C PHE A 19 -1.78 -21.55 -1.75
N GLU A 20 -2.91 -22.26 -1.77
CA GLU A 20 -4.06 -21.89 -2.57
C GLU A 20 -4.83 -20.75 -1.91
N ASN A 21 -5.12 -19.69 -2.66
CA ASN A 21 -6.14 -18.72 -2.31
C ASN A 21 -7.48 -19.17 -2.88
N ARG A 22 -8.48 -19.29 -2.01
CA ARG A 22 -9.81 -19.79 -2.36
C ARG A 22 -10.89 -18.77 -2.08
N ALA A 23 -11.82 -18.62 -3.03
CA ALA A 23 -12.99 -17.77 -2.87
C ALA A 23 -13.88 -18.29 -1.73
N PRO A 24 -14.27 -17.45 -0.75
CA PRO A 24 -15.12 -17.89 0.37
C PRO A 24 -16.53 -18.30 -0.05
N VAL A 25 -17.02 -17.80 -1.18
CA VAL A 25 -18.39 -18.02 -1.65
C VAL A 25 -18.61 -19.44 -2.17
N ASP A 26 -17.68 -19.95 -2.98
CA ASP A 26 -17.83 -21.21 -3.71
C ASP A 26 -16.63 -22.15 -3.57
N ASN A 27 -15.62 -21.77 -2.79
CA ASN A 27 -14.40 -22.53 -2.55
C ASN A 27 -13.54 -22.80 -3.81
N ARG A 28 -13.80 -22.10 -4.93
CA ARG A 28 -12.95 -22.21 -6.12
C ARG A 28 -11.57 -21.63 -5.87
N VAL A 29 -10.55 -22.19 -6.51
CA VAL A 29 -9.17 -21.66 -6.41
C VAL A 29 -9.06 -20.37 -7.24
N LEU A 30 -8.67 -19.28 -6.60
CA LEU A 30 -8.39 -17.99 -7.24
C LEU A 30 -6.96 -17.94 -7.79
N GLY A 31 -6.03 -18.61 -7.13
CA GLY A 31 -4.65 -18.68 -7.52
C GLY A 31 -3.75 -19.24 -6.42
N LEU A 32 -2.43 -19.22 -6.67
CA LEU A 32 -1.41 -19.62 -5.72
C LEU A 32 -0.71 -18.40 -5.15
N VAL A 33 -0.67 -18.31 -3.82
CA VAL A 33 0.07 -17.26 -3.11
C VAL A 33 1.45 -17.77 -2.77
N HIS A 34 2.49 -17.03 -3.10
CA HIS A 34 3.86 -17.35 -2.75
C HIS A 34 4.14 -16.95 -1.30
N GLU A 35 4.36 -17.95 -0.44
CA GLU A 35 4.62 -17.75 0.98
C GLU A 35 6.03 -17.18 1.19
N ALA A 36 6.11 -16.00 1.83
CA ALA A 36 7.38 -15.40 2.19
C ALA A 36 7.99 -16.10 3.40
N GLY A 37 9.27 -16.45 3.31
CA GLY A 37 10.09 -16.90 4.44
C GLY A 37 10.90 -15.75 5.03
N GLN A 38 11.77 -16.08 5.99
CA GLN A 38 12.64 -15.10 6.66
C GLN A 38 13.49 -14.31 5.65
N ARG A 39 14.02 -14.97 4.63
CA ARG A 39 14.85 -14.35 3.60
C ARG A 39 14.11 -13.24 2.84
N GLU A 40 12.87 -13.49 2.45
CA GLU A 40 12.03 -12.53 1.73
C GLU A 40 11.64 -11.35 2.63
N VAL A 41 11.33 -11.61 3.89
CA VAL A 41 11.04 -10.56 4.89
C VAL A 41 12.28 -9.69 5.12
N ASP A 42 13.45 -10.28 5.33
CA ASP A 42 14.70 -9.53 5.52
C ASP A 42 15.04 -8.69 4.28
N ALA A 43 14.83 -9.24 3.08
CA ALA A 43 15.03 -8.50 1.83
C ALA A 43 14.08 -7.31 1.70
N ALA A 44 12.80 -7.48 2.08
CA ALA A 44 11.81 -6.41 2.05
C ALA A 44 12.15 -5.28 3.04
N VAL A 45 12.53 -5.64 4.26
CA VAL A 45 12.97 -4.68 5.29
C VAL A 45 14.23 -3.94 4.83
N ALA A 46 15.22 -4.65 4.29
CA ALA A 46 16.43 -4.04 3.75
C ALA A 46 16.12 -3.07 2.59
N ALA A 47 15.18 -3.43 1.70
CA ALA A 47 14.73 -2.54 0.62
C ALA A 47 14.06 -1.27 1.16
N ALA A 48 13.21 -1.39 2.17
CA ALA A 48 12.57 -0.25 2.82
C ALA A 48 13.60 0.69 3.49
N HIS A 49 14.60 0.14 4.17
CA HIS A 49 15.70 0.93 4.75
C HIS A 49 16.54 1.65 3.69
N ARG A 50 16.79 1.01 2.54
CA ARG A 50 17.47 1.69 1.42
C ARG A 50 16.63 2.84 0.86
N ALA A 51 15.33 2.65 0.69
CA ALA A 51 14.41 3.70 0.23
C ALA A 51 14.40 4.90 1.17
N LEU A 52 14.41 4.67 2.49
CA LEU A 52 14.45 5.72 3.50
C LEU A 52 15.74 6.58 3.39
N LYS A 53 16.87 5.96 3.02
CA LYS A 53 18.15 6.66 2.80
C LYS A 53 18.31 7.20 1.36
N GLY A 54 17.44 6.80 0.46
CA GLY A 54 17.41 7.19 -0.95
C GLY A 54 16.55 8.42 -1.24
N ASP A 55 16.02 8.50 -2.46
CA ASP A 55 15.23 9.64 -2.94
C ASP A 55 13.96 9.87 -2.10
N TRP A 56 13.27 8.79 -1.69
CA TRP A 56 12.10 8.89 -0.84
C TRP A 56 12.39 9.63 0.48
N GLY A 57 13.48 9.27 1.16
CA GLY A 57 13.86 9.89 2.43
C GLY A 57 14.29 11.36 2.28
N ARG A 58 14.80 11.75 1.11
CA ARG A 58 15.20 13.13 0.79
C ARG A 58 14.07 14.01 0.30
N MET A 59 12.93 13.41 -0.11
CA MET A 59 11.77 14.18 -0.55
C MET A 59 11.19 15.01 0.57
N SER A 60 10.67 16.19 0.21
CA SER A 60 9.86 16.98 1.14
C SER A 60 8.56 16.23 1.51
N VAL A 61 7.98 16.58 2.64
CA VAL A 61 6.67 16.04 3.07
C VAL A 61 5.61 16.30 1.99
N VAL A 62 5.61 17.50 1.40
CA VAL A 62 4.68 17.88 0.34
C VAL A 62 4.82 16.93 -0.85
N LYS A 63 6.04 16.65 -1.30
CA LYS A 63 6.28 15.76 -2.45
C LYS A 63 5.84 14.32 -2.17
N ARG A 64 6.08 13.81 -0.96
CA ARG A 64 5.59 12.50 -0.55
C ARG A 64 4.06 12.45 -0.50
N ALA A 65 3.41 13.52 0.00
CA ALA A 65 1.96 13.62 0.01
C ALA A 65 1.37 13.61 -1.41
N GLU A 66 1.98 14.31 -2.38
CA GLU A 66 1.58 14.26 -3.79
C GLU A 66 1.62 12.82 -4.36
N LEU A 67 2.64 12.03 -4.02
CA LEU A 67 2.71 10.63 -4.43
C LEU A 67 1.60 9.78 -3.82
N LEU A 68 1.24 10.01 -2.55
CA LEU A 68 0.12 9.31 -1.91
C LEU A 68 -1.23 9.71 -2.53
N HIS A 69 -1.40 10.98 -2.92
CA HIS A 69 -2.56 11.41 -3.70
C HIS A 69 -2.63 10.70 -5.05
N ALA A 70 -1.50 10.57 -5.75
CA ALA A 70 -1.43 9.83 -7.02
C ALA A 70 -1.80 8.34 -6.86
N VAL A 71 -1.43 7.71 -5.73
CA VAL A 71 -1.88 6.34 -5.40
C VAL A 71 -3.40 6.28 -5.26
N ALA A 72 -4.01 7.24 -4.55
CA ALA A 72 -5.46 7.31 -4.40
C ALA A 72 -6.17 7.50 -5.75
N ASP A 73 -5.63 8.35 -6.60
CA ASP A 73 -6.19 8.59 -7.94
C ASP A 73 -6.07 7.35 -8.84
N GLU A 74 -4.98 6.59 -8.71
CA GLU A 74 -4.79 5.34 -9.43
C GLU A 74 -5.76 4.24 -8.93
N ILE A 75 -6.04 4.16 -7.63
CA ILE A 75 -7.07 3.27 -7.08
C ILE A 75 -8.44 3.61 -7.69
N ASN A 76 -8.80 4.89 -7.72
CA ASN A 76 -10.07 5.33 -8.31
C ASN A 76 -10.13 5.06 -9.81
N ARG A 77 -9.04 5.26 -10.54
CA ARG A 77 -8.97 4.98 -11.98
C ARG A 77 -9.14 3.49 -12.29
N ARG A 78 -8.65 2.63 -11.40
CA ARG A 78 -8.75 1.16 -11.52
C ARG A 78 -9.84 0.58 -10.63
N PHE A 79 -10.86 1.36 -10.33
CA PHE A 79 -11.92 1.01 -9.38
C PHE A 79 -12.51 -0.39 -9.63
N ASP A 80 -12.89 -0.70 -10.85
CA ASP A 80 -13.51 -1.98 -11.19
C ASP A 80 -12.56 -3.18 -10.97
N GLU A 81 -11.27 -3.02 -11.25
CA GLU A 81 -10.28 -4.07 -11.03
C GLU A 81 -10.15 -4.38 -9.53
N PHE A 82 -10.06 -3.34 -8.68
CA PHE A 82 -10.01 -3.49 -7.23
C PHE A 82 -11.31 -4.10 -6.69
N LEU A 83 -12.47 -3.63 -7.19
CA LEU A 83 -13.78 -4.12 -6.78
C LEU A 83 -13.92 -5.62 -7.05
N GLN A 84 -13.59 -6.08 -8.24
CA GLN A 84 -13.66 -7.49 -8.60
C GLN A 84 -12.69 -8.34 -7.77
N ALA A 85 -11.48 -7.84 -7.52
CA ALA A 85 -10.50 -8.53 -6.70
C ALA A 85 -10.97 -8.65 -5.24
N GLU A 86 -11.47 -7.58 -4.65
CA GLU A 86 -11.99 -7.54 -3.28
C GLU A 86 -13.17 -8.51 -3.11
N MET A 87 -14.15 -8.47 -4.01
CA MET A 87 -15.30 -9.37 -3.96
C MET A 87 -14.90 -10.84 -4.10
N ALA A 88 -13.97 -11.14 -4.99
CA ALA A 88 -13.52 -12.51 -5.21
C ALA A 88 -12.77 -13.07 -3.99
N ASP A 89 -11.92 -12.26 -3.37
CA ASP A 89 -11.06 -12.67 -2.27
C ASP A 89 -11.78 -12.73 -0.92
N THR A 90 -12.65 -11.76 -0.64
CA THR A 90 -13.32 -11.62 0.66
C THR A 90 -14.73 -12.20 0.69
N GLY A 91 -15.34 -12.42 -0.46
CA GLY A 91 -16.75 -12.82 -0.57
C GLY A 91 -17.76 -11.72 -0.23
N LYS A 92 -17.34 -10.47 -0.09
CA LYS A 92 -18.21 -9.35 0.23
C LYS A 92 -19.23 -9.07 -0.87
N PRO A 93 -20.46 -8.64 -0.52
CA PRO A 93 -21.44 -8.16 -1.48
C PRO A 93 -20.94 -6.94 -2.24
N HIS A 94 -21.33 -6.85 -3.51
CA HIS A 94 -21.00 -5.72 -4.39
C HIS A 94 -21.30 -4.36 -3.73
N SER A 95 -22.45 -4.22 -3.08
CA SER A 95 -22.85 -2.97 -2.43
C SER A 95 -21.89 -2.51 -1.34
N LEU A 96 -21.33 -3.41 -0.54
CA LEU A 96 -20.34 -3.07 0.48
C LEU A 96 -19.00 -2.71 -0.16
N ALA A 97 -18.48 -3.57 -1.03
CA ALA A 97 -17.18 -3.36 -1.64
C ALA A 97 -17.15 -2.07 -2.49
N SER A 98 -18.21 -1.80 -3.28
CA SER A 98 -18.25 -0.64 -4.17
C SER A 98 -18.52 0.69 -3.44
N HIS A 99 -19.28 0.71 -2.35
CA HIS A 99 -19.64 1.96 -1.67
C HIS A 99 -18.75 2.25 -0.45
N ILE A 100 -18.11 1.23 0.11
CA ILE A 100 -17.33 1.39 1.34
C ILE A 100 -15.85 1.06 1.12
N ASP A 101 -15.52 -0.19 0.75
CA ASP A 101 -14.15 -0.67 0.85
C ASP A 101 -13.22 0.04 -0.14
N ILE A 102 -13.55 0.05 -1.42
CA ILE A 102 -12.68 0.66 -2.44
C ILE A 102 -12.60 2.18 -2.30
N PRO A 103 -13.74 2.92 -2.15
CA PRO A 103 -13.69 4.37 -1.93
C PRO A 103 -12.91 4.75 -0.66
N ARG A 104 -13.10 3.98 0.43
CA ARG A 104 -12.40 4.21 1.69
C ARG A 104 -10.90 3.96 1.56
N GLY A 105 -10.50 2.92 0.81
CA GLY A 105 -9.09 2.66 0.51
C GLY A 105 -8.42 3.86 -0.15
N ALA A 106 -9.02 4.42 -1.21
CA ALA A 106 -8.52 5.62 -1.88
C ALA A 106 -8.56 6.86 -0.96
N ALA A 107 -9.67 7.07 -0.24
CA ALA A 107 -9.83 8.24 0.65
C ALA A 107 -8.79 8.25 1.77
N ASN A 108 -8.43 7.10 2.34
CA ASN A 108 -7.44 7.01 3.41
C ASN A 108 -6.07 7.53 2.95
N PHE A 109 -5.62 7.20 1.74
CA PHE A 109 -4.36 7.75 1.21
C PHE A 109 -4.39 9.27 1.15
N LYS A 110 -5.49 9.88 0.69
CA LYS A 110 -5.65 11.35 0.63
C LYS A 110 -5.67 11.97 2.02
N VAL A 111 -6.50 11.46 2.91
CA VAL A 111 -6.66 12.02 4.27
C VAL A 111 -5.34 12.00 5.02
N PHE A 112 -4.61 10.87 5.03
CA PHE A 112 -3.34 10.80 5.76
C PHE A 112 -2.23 11.61 5.10
N ALA A 113 -2.23 11.74 3.76
CA ALA A 113 -1.31 12.64 3.06
C ALA A 113 -1.55 14.11 3.46
N ASP A 114 -2.81 14.52 3.56
CA ASP A 114 -3.16 15.89 3.96
C ASP A 114 -2.89 16.14 5.44
N ILE A 115 -3.13 15.17 6.32
CA ILE A 115 -2.80 15.28 7.75
C ILE A 115 -1.29 15.48 7.93
N VAL A 116 -0.46 14.63 7.32
CA VAL A 116 1.01 14.73 7.51
C VAL A 116 1.60 15.99 6.90
N LYS A 117 1.02 16.48 5.81
CA LYS A 117 1.41 17.74 5.16
C LYS A 117 1.16 18.96 6.05
N ASN A 118 0.12 18.91 6.86
CA ASN A 118 -0.30 20.01 7.74
C ASN A 118 0.02 19.76 9.23
N ALA A 119 0.73 18.67 9.54
CA ALA A 119 1.12 18.38 10.91
C ALA A 119 2.10 19.45 11.43
N PRO A 120 1.81 20.08 12.59
CA PRO A 120 2.73 21.06 13.16
C PRO A 120 4.02 20.37 13.61
N THR A 121 5.15 21.04 13.40
CA THR A 121 6.43 20.62 13.95
C THR A 121 6.66 21.37 15.27
N GLU A 122 7.21 20.68 16.28
CA GLU A 122 7.54 21.28 17.57
C GLU A 122 8.87 22.06 17.52
N SER A 123 9.04 22.92 16.52
CA SER A 123 10.20 23.81 16.44
C SER A 123 9.77 25.25 16.57
N PHE A 124 10.37 25.98 17.51
CA PHE A 124 10.12 27.37 17.76
C PHE A 124 11.34 28.19 17.36
N GLN A 125 11.12 29.24 16.59
CA GLN A 125 12.18 30.20 16.30
C GLN A 125 12.36 31.12 17.51
N MET A 126 13.53 31.08 18.15
CA MET A 126 13.88 32.06 19.17
C MET A 126 14.33 33.36 18.51
N THR A 127 13.63 34.44 18.82
CA THR A 127 13.96 35.79 18.36
C THR A 127 14.78 36.58 19.37
N THR A 128 15.10 36.00 20.52
CA THR A 128 15.90 36.66 21.56
C THR A 128 17.37 36.59 21.16
N PRO A 129 18.08 37.71 21.08
CA PRO A 129 19.54 37.71 20.88
C PRO A 129 20.16 36.94 22.03
N VAL A 130 21.03 35.96 21.75
CA VAL A 130 21.90 35.35 22.75
C VAL A 130 22.90 36.41 23.16
N PRO A 131 23.06 36.71 24.48
CA PRO A 131 24.02 37.68 24.94
C PRO A 131 25.45 37.25 24.65
#